data_52956ca7671c8a958389fddfcd7f90ce
#
_entry.id   52956ca7671c8a958389fddfcd7f90ce
#
_cell.length_a   1.000
_cell.length_b   1.000
_cell.length_c   1.000
_cell.angle_alpha   90.00
_cell.angle_beta   90.00
_cell.angle_gamma   90.00
#
_symmetry.space_group_name_H-M   'P 1'
#
loop_
_entity.id
_entity.type
_entity.pdbx_description
1 polymer ?
#
loop_
_entity_poly.entity_id
_entity_poly.type
_entity_poly.pdbx_seq_one_letter_code
_entity_poly.pdbx_strand_id
1 'polypeptide(L)'
;MRKHLSKALALTLAMSSLASVSLAEGSVLNVWCWNDEFQSRFNAYYPEVKEVAEDKSTTTLNDGTIVKWTINPNADNNYQNKLDEALLAQESAADDDKIDMFLIEADYALKYVDSPYTLDVRADIGLTDGDLDGQYKY
;
A
#
# COMPACT_ATOMS: atom_id res chain seq x y z
N MET A 1 68.99 -14.68 23.16
CA MET A 1 67.70 -13.93 23.34
C MET A 1 67.28 -13.39 21.99
N ARG A 2 66.36 -14.05 21.31
CA ARG A 2 65.82 -13.63 20.01
C ARG A 2 64.36 -13.32 20.20
N LYS A 3 63.95 -12.04 20.02
CA LYS A 3 62.58 -11.56 20.07
C LYS A 3 61.95 -11.79 18.71
N HIS A 4 60.94 -12.63 18.64
CA HIS A 4 60.10 -12.80 17.47
C HIS A 4 58.98 -11.74 17.49
N LEU A 5 59.05 -10.85 16.53
CA LEU A 5 58.03 -9.85 16.28
C LEU A 5 56.99 -10.46 15.36
N SER A 6 55.85 -10.82 15.92
CA SER A 6 54.71 -11.30 15.14
C SER A 6 53.95 -10.10 14.53
N LYS A 7 54.01 -9.95 13.23
CA LYS A 7 53.18 -8.98 12.48
C LYS A 7 51.78 -9.55 12.33
N ALA A 8 50.87 -9.05 13.09
CA ALA A 8 49.43 -9.30 12.87
C ALA A 8 48.97 -8.49 11.66
N LEU A 9 48.66 -9.18 10.57
CA LEU A 9 48.04 -8.60 9.40
C LEU A 9 46.52 -8.48 9.67
N ALA A 10 46.05 -7.28 10.00
CA ALA A 10 44.62 -7.00 10.10
C ALA A 10 44.02 -6.93 8.71
N LEU A 11 43.30 -7.99 8.33
CA LEU A 11 42.50 -8.02 7.12
C LEU A 11 41.17 -7.33 7.42
N THR A 12 41.05 -6.05 7.11
CA THR A 12 39.78 -5.31 7.16
C THR A 12 38.92 -5.80 6.02
N LEU A 13 37.97 -6.69 6.34
CA LEU A 13 36.88 -7.07 5.44
C LEU A 13 35.91 -5.91 5.37
N ALA A 14 36.00 -5.12 4.30
CA ALA A 14 34.97 -4.15 3.98
C ALA A 14 33.72 -4.95 3.57
N MET A 15 32.79 -5.16 4.52
CA MET A 15 31.43 -5.59 4.21
C MET A 15 30.73 -4.40 3.55
N SER A 16 30.73 -4.38 2.22
CA SER A 16 29.75 -3.62 1.46
C SER A 16 28.39 -4.23 1.79
N SER A 17 27.65 -3.55 2.67
CA SER A 17 26.24 -3.83 2.86
C SER A 17 25.54 -3.51 1.53
N LEU A 18 25.38 -4.52 0.70
CA LEU A 18 24.31 -4.53 -0.28
C LEU A 18 23.02 -4.43 0.54
N ALA A 19 22.46 -3.25 0.62
CA ALA A 19 21.08 -3.10 1.00
C ALA A 19 20.28 -3.85 -0.07
N SER A 20 20.07 -5.14 0.17
CA SER A 20 19.04 -5.89 -0.51
C SER A 20 17.74 -5.17 -0.13
N VAL A 21 17.16 -4.44 -1.07
CA VAL A 21 15.76 -4.10 -1.02
C VAL A 21 15.06 -5.46 -1.00
N SER A 22 14.76 -5.93 0.20
CA SER A 22 13.83 -7.04 0.38
C SER A 22 12.48 -6.48 -0.07
N LEU A 23 12.12 -6.73 -1.32
CA LEU A 23 10.73 -6.69 -1.71
C LEU A 23 10.06 -7.71 -0.80
N ALA A 24 9.23 -7.25 0.11
CA ALA A 24 8.48 -8.12 0.99
C ALA A 24 7.61 -9.00 0.07
N GLU A 25 7.99 -10.29 -0.06
CA GLU A 25 7.14 -11.26 -0.72
C GLU A 25 5.81 -11.28 0.04
N GLY A 26 4.73 -10.86 -0.65
CA GLY A 26 3.39 -10.98 -0.14
C GLY A 26 2.88 -9.81 0.72
N SER A 27 3.20 -8.56 0.38
CA SER A 27 2.49 -7.43 0.98
C SER A 27 0.99 -7.51 0.68
N VAL A 28 0.17 -7.08 1.65
CA VAL A 28 -1.28 -6.99 1.49
C VAL A 28 -1.64 -5.53 1.24
N LEU A 29 -2.52 -5.27 0.29
CA LEU A 29 -3.11 -3.97 -0.01
C LEU A 29 -4.63 -4.06 0.17
N ASN A 30 -5.17 -3.48 1.23
CA ASN A 30 -6.61 -3.49 1.51
C ASN A 30 -7.30 -2.30 0.84
N VAL A 31 -8.19 -2.58 -0.11
CA VAL A 31 -8.93 -1.57 -0.87
C VAL A 31 -10.42 -1.63 -0.55
N TRP A 32 -10.98 -0.51 -0.11
CA TRP A 32 -12.39 -0.38 0.24
C TRP A 32 -13.18 0.36 -0.83
N CYS A 33 -14.29 -0.24 -1.25
CA CYS A 33 -15.18 0.24 -2.31
C CYS A 33 -16.64 0.12 -1.88
N TRP A 34 -17.55 0.90 -2.50
CA TRP A 34 -18.98 0.72 -2.30
C TRP A 34 -19.64 -0.20 -3.35
N ASN A 35 -18.95 -0.51 -4.43
CA ASN A 35 -19.35 -1.47 -5.46
C ASN A 35 -18.12 -2.09 -6.12
N ASP A 36 -18.32 -2.97 -7.08
CA ASP A 36 -17.25 -3.69 -7.78
C ASP A 36 -16.70 -2.97 -9.03
N GLU A 37 -17.13 -1.74 -9.31
CA GLU A 37 -16.72 -1.03 -10.52
C GLU A 37 -15.20 -0.78 -10.54
N PHE A 38 -14.66 -0.23 -9.46
CA PHE A 38 -13.22 0.04 -9.37
C PHE A 38 -12.41 -1.25 -9.44
N GLN A 39 -12.79 -2.28 -8.69
CA GLN A 39 -12.18 -3.61 -8.74
C GLN A 39 -12.18 -4.17 -10.16
N SER A 40 -13.31 -4.11 -10.85
CA SER A 40 -13.45 -4.63 -12.21
C SER A 40 -12.53 -3.90 -13.20
N ARG A 41 -12.42 -2.57 -13.07
CA ARG A 41 -11.52 -1.75 -13.88
C ARG A 41 -10.05 -2.03 -13.54
N PHE A 42 -9.71 -2.13 -12.26
CA PHE A 42 -8.37 -2.50 -11.82
C PHE A 42 -7.96 -3.85 -12.42
N ASN A 43 -8.80 -4.87 -12.26
CA ASN A 43 -8.50 -6.21 -12.78
C ASN A 43 -8.40 -6.29 -14.31
N ALA A 44 -9.10 -5.39 -15.02
CA ALA A 44 -9.09 -5.36 -16.48
C ALA A 44 -7.90 -4.58 -17.07
N TYR A 45 -7.41 -3.56 -16.37
CA TYR A 45 -6.49 -2.59 -16.99
C TYR A 45 -5.16 -2.43 -16.27
N TYR A 46 -5.04 -2.84 -15.00
CA TYR A 46 -3.76 -2.74 -14.31
C TYR A 46 -2.81 -3.83 -14.83
N PRO A 47 -1.66 -3.46 -15.41
CA PRO A 47 -0.81 -4.40 -16.17
C PRO A 47 -0.14 -5.45 -15.27
N GLU A 48 -0.04 -5.21 -13.97
CA GLU A 48 0.62 -6.11 -13.03
C GLU A 48 -0.32 -7.16 -12.42
N VAL A 49 -1.58 -7.22 -12.86
CA VAL A 49 -2.52 -8.27 -12.43
C VAL A 49 -2.07 -9.61 -12.97
N LYS A 50 -1.81 -10.54 -12.04
CA LYS A 50 -1.40 -11.93 -12.33
C LYS A 50 -2.58 -12.88 -12.27
N GLU A 51 -3.39 -12.76 -11.21
CA GLU A 51 -4.48 -13.68 -10.94
C GLU A 51 -5.60 -12.97 -10.17
N VAL A 52 -6.83 -13.33 -10.47
CA VAL A 52 -8.04 -12.89 -9.72
C VAL A 52 -8.69 -14.12 -9.13
N ALA A 53 -8.96 -14.13 -7.81
CA ALA A 53 -9.65 -15.22 -7.15
C ALA A 53 -11.05 -15.46 -7.74
N GLU A 54 -11.53 -16.69 -7.74
CA GLU A 54 -12.85 -17.04 -8.29
C GLU A 54 -13.99 -16.27 -7.64
N ASP A 55 -13.92 -16.05 -6.32
CA ASP A 55 -14.88 -15.29 -5.53
C ASP A 55 -14.65 -13.78 -5.62
N LYS A 56 -13.63 -13.34 -6.36
CA LYS A 56 -13.20 -11.95 -6.54
C LYS A 56 -12.82 -11.24 -5.23
N SER A 57 -12.59 -11.96 -4.15
CA SER A 57 -12.18 -11.34 -2.87
C SER A 57 -10.78 -10.76 -2.91
N THR A 58 -9.91 -11.33 -3.76
CA THR A 58 -8.51 -10.92 -3.89
C THR A 58 -8.04 -10.86 -5.34
N THR A 59 -7.02 -10.04 -5.57
CA THR A 59 -6.25 -9.99 -6.81
C THR A 59 -4.77 -10.12 -6.45
N THR A 60 -4.05 -11.06 -7.08
CA THR A 60 -2.60 -11.23 -6.90
C THR A 60 -1.87 -10.51 -8.01
N LEU A 61 -0.83 -9.73 -7.66
CA LEU A 61 0.02 -9.03 -8.60
C LEU A 61 1.28 -9.83 -8.95
N ASN A 62 2.01 -9.40 -9.98
CA ASN A 62 3.22 -10.08 -10.45
C ASN A 62 4.35 -10.11 -9.41
N ASP A 63 4.43 -9.12 -8.54
CA ASP A 63 5.40 -9.03 -7.44
C ASP A 63 4.99 -9.83 -6.18
N GLY A 64 3.84 -10.52 -6.23
CA GLY A 64 3.30 -11.28 -5.10
C GLY A 64 2.40 -10.48 -4.16
N THR A 65 2.22 -9.18 -4.38
CA THR A 65 1.26 -8.37 -3.60
C THR A 65 -0.16 -8.92 -3.75
N ILE A 66 -0.88 -8.99 -2.63
CA ILE A 66 -2.27 -9.42 -2.59
C ILE A 66 -3.16 -8.20 -2.35
N VAL A 67 -3.93 -7.81 -3.34
CA VAL A 67 -4.97 -6.78 -3.20
C VAL A 67 -6.23 -7.44 -2.64
N LYS A 68 -6.63 -7.08 -1.41
CA LYS A 68 -7.89 -7.52 -0.78
C LYS A 68 -8.97 -6.47 -1.05
N TRP A 69 -10.11 -6.92 -1.52
CA TRP A 69 -11.26 -6.07 -1.85
C TRP A 69 -12.34 -6.16 -0.78
N THR A 70 -12.64 -5.04 -0.15
CA THR A 70 -13.78 -4.91 0.77
C THR A 70 -14.86 -4.06 0.11
N ILE A 71 -15.97 -4.70 -0.26
CA ILE A 71 -17.08 -4.04 -0.92
C ILE A 71 -18.24 -3.91 0.05
N ASN A 72 -18.57 -2.67 0.43
CA ASN A 72 -19.69 -2.33 1.28
C ASN A 72 -20.68 -1.46 0.50
N PRO A 73 -21.86 -1.96 0.10
CA PRO A 73 -22.85 -1.16 -0.63
C PRO A 73 -23.21 0.14 0.09
N ASN A 74 -23.37 1.24 -0.67
CA ASN A 74 -23.62 2.57 -0.12
C ASN A 74 -25.11 2.86 0.19
N ALA A 75 -25.96 1.83 0.28
CA ALA A 75 -27.34 2.00 0.71
C ALA A 75 -27.38 2.58 2.14
N ASP A 76 -28.19 3.59 2.37
CA ASP A 76 -28.36 4.23 3.69
C ASP A 76 -27.06 4.70 4.35
N ASN A 77 -26.10 5.18 3.57
CA ASN A 77 -24.75 5.55 4.00
C ASN A 77 -23.94 4.41 4.64
N ASN A 78 -24.31 3.16 4.39
CA ASN A 78 -23.65 2.01 5.02
C ASN A 78 -22.13 1.96 4.74
N TYR A 79 -21.72 2.27 3.50
CA TYR A 79 -20.29 2.33 3.17
C TYR A 79 -19.55 3.35 4.04
N GLN A 80 -20.04 4.59 4.09
CA GLN A 80 -19.41 5.67 4.86
C GLN A 80 -19.36 5.34 6.36
N ASN A 81 -20.45 4.81 6.93
CA ASN A 81 -20.51 4.45 8.34
C ASN A 81 -19.46 3.37 8.70
N LYS A 82 -19.37 2.31 7.87
CA LYS A 82 -18.39 1.25 8.06
C LYS A 82 -16.95 1.73 7.86
N LEU A 83 -16.73 2.60 6.86
CA LEU A 83 -15.42 3.20 6.64
C LEU A 83 -14.98 4.03 7.84
N ASP A 84 -15.86 4.85 8.40
CA ASP A 84 -15.57 5.64 9.59
C ASP A 84 -15.20 4.77 10.79
N GLU A 85 -15.98 3.72 11.05
CA GLU A 85 -15.72 2.77 12.14
C GLU A 85 -14.35 2.09 11.96
N ALA A 86 -14.03 1.66 10.75
CA ALA A 86 -12.76 0.99 10.45
C ALA A 86 -11.57 1.95 10.56
N LEU A 87 -11.68 3.19 10.07
CA LEU A 87 -10.63 4.20 10.18
C LEU A 87 -10.37 4.60 11.65
N LEU A 88 -11.41 4.69 12.48
CA LEU A 88 -11.27 4.93 13.92
C LEU A 88 -10.53 3.78 14.63
N ALA A 89 -10.67 2.56 14.15
CA ALA A 89 -9.98 1.38 14.68
C ALA A 89 -8.59 1.13 14.06
N GLN A 90 -8.19 1.91 13.06
CA GLN A 90 -7.01 1.70 12.22
C GLN A 90 -5.72 1.51 13.01
N GLU A 91 -5.50 2.30 14.08
CA GLU A 91 -4.28 2.22 14.89
C GLU A 91 -4.15 0.88 15.63
N SER A 92 -5.28 0.26 15.98
CA SER A 92 -5.33 -1.02 16.71
C SER A 92 -5.48 -2.25 15.83
N ALA A 93 -5.69 -2.05 14.53
CA ALA A 93 -5.79 -3.14 13.56
C ALA A 93 -4.42 -3.81 13.35
N ALA A 94 -4.43 -5.12 13.05
CA ALA A 94 -3.23 -5.80 12.56
C ALA A 94 -2.78 -5.16 11.23
N ASP A 95 -1.47 -5.19 10.93
CA ASP A 95 -0.96 -4.51 9.74
C ASP A 95 -1.62 -4.97 8.44
N ASP A 96 -1.88 -6.28 8.30
CA ASP A 96 -2.55 -6.85 7.12
C ASP A 96 -4.08 -6.59 7.06
N ASP A 97 -4.65 -5.95 8.07
CA ASP A 97 -6.08 -5.61 8.16
C ASP A 97 -6.33 -4.09 8.11
N LYS A 98 -5.26 -3.29 8.11
CA LYS A 98 -5.35 -1.84 7.95
C LYS A 98 -5.86 -1.49 6.57
N ILE A 99 -6.66 -0.43 6.49
CA ILE A 99 -7.13 0.10 5.20
C ILE A 99 -5.97 0.89 4.58
N ASP A 100 -5.54 0.50 3.38
CA ASP A 100 -4.48 1.18 2.64
C ASP A 100 -5.04 2.17 1.61
N MET A 101 -6.20 1.83 1.03
CA MET A 101 -6.87 2.67 0.06
C MET A 101 -8.39 2.57 0.22
N PHE A 102 -9.08 3.67 0.09
CA PHE A 102 -10.53 3.70 0.06
C PHE A 102 -11.07 4.71 -0.96
N LEU A 103 -12.20 4.39 -1.54
CA LEU A 103 -12.87 5.28 -2.49
C LEU A 103 -13.75 6.28 -1.76
N ILE A 104 -13.80 7.51 -2.28
CA ILE A 104 -14.69 8.58 -1.81
C ILE A 104 -15.36 9.25 -2.99
N GLU A 105 -16.58 9.75 -2.76
CA GLU A 105 -17.30 10.61 -3.70
C GLU A 105 -17.11 12.09 -3.34
N ALA A 106 -17.20 12.97 -4.32
CA ALA A 106 -16.91 14.38 -4.16
C ALA A 106 -17.81 15.09 -3.13
N ASP A 107 -19.03 14.61 -2.93
CA ASP A 107 -20.02 15.19 -2.02
C ASP A 107 -19.65 15.05 -0.53
N TYR A 108 -18.85 14.03 -0.17
CA TYR A 108 -18.36 13.85 1.19
C TYR A 108 -16.81 13.80 1.30
N ALA A 109 -16.09 14.09 0.22
CA ALA A 109 -14.63 14.02 0.18
C ALA A 109 -13.97 14.91 1.25
N LEU A 110 -14.52 16.10 1.53
CA LEU A 110 -13.97 17.03 2.50
C LEU A 110 -13.88 16.47 3.92
N LYS A 111 -14.64 15.44 4.25
CA LYS A 111 -14.55 14.75 5.53
C LYS A 111 -13.19 14.06 5.74
N TYR A 112 -12.56 13.63 4.65
CA TYR A 112 -11.32 12.84 4.68
C TYR A 112 -10.10 13.64 4.25
N VAL A 113 -10.28 14.76 3.54
CA VAL A 113 -9.16 15.65 3.17
C VAL A 113 -8.55 16.26 4.44
N ASP A 114 -7.23 16.25 4.53
CA ASP A 114 -6.48 16.73 5.71
C ASP A 114 -6.88 16.03 7.02
N SER A 115 -7.42 14.82 6.94
CA SER A 115 -7.76 14.02 8.12
C SER A 115 -6.54 13.23 8.61
N PRO A 116 -6.52 12.78 9.89
CA PRO A 116 -5.44 11.93 10.39
C PRO A 116 -5.43 10.52 9.75
N TYR A 117 -6.42 10.19 8.91
CA TYR A 117 -6.56 8.90 8.27
C TYR A 117 -6.12 8.90 6.80
N THR A 118 -5.68 10.04 6.26
CA THR A 118 -5.23 10.16 4.88
C THR A 118 -3.80 10.66 4.81
N LEU A 119 -3.06 10.17 3.84
CA LEU A 119 -1.68 10.55 3.57
C LEU A 119 -1.62 11.54 2.41
N ASP A 120 -0.69 12.48 2.48
CA ASP A 120 -0.36 13.34 1.34
C ASP A 120 0.42 12.53 0.30
N VAL A 121 -0.08 12.48 -0.93
CA VAL A 121 0.53 11.67 -1.99
C VAL A 121 1.94 12.12 -2.37
N ARG A 122 2.30 13.37 -2.12
CA ARG A 122 3.64 13.92 -2.39
C ARG A 122 4.54 13.81 -1.16
N ALA A 123 4.08 14.30 0.00
CA ALA A 123 4.89 14.34 1.20
C ALA A 123 5.10 12.96 1.83
N ASP A 124 4.06 12.12 1.86
CA ASP A 124 4.07 10.84 2.56
C ASP A 124 4.30 9.65 1.62
N ILE A 125 3.71 9.68 0.41
CA ILE A 125 3.83 8.60 -0.58
C ILE A 125 5.02 8.84 -1.53
N GLY A 126 5.44 10.10 -1.72
CA GLY A 126 6.61 10.46 -2.50
C GLY A 126 6.35 10.64 -4.00
N LEU A 127 5.09 10.83 -4.43
CA LEU A 127 4.80 11.15 -5.83
C LEU A 127 5.37 12.52 -6.21
N THR A 128 5.96 12.58 -7.40
CA THR A 128 6.51 13.81 -7.98
C THR A 128 5.48 14.50 -8.90
N ASP A 129 5.77 15.75 -9.29
CA ASP A 129 4.94 16.44 -10.29
C ASP A 129 4.90 15.68 -11.62
N GLY A 130 6.00 14.99 -11.99
CA GLY A 130 6.05 14.17 -13.20
C GLY A 130 5.10 12.96 -13.15
N ASP A 131 4.90 12.36 -11.97
CA ASP A 131 3.95 11.25 -11.81
C ASP A 131 2.49 11.73 -11.90
N LEU A 132 2.26 13.01 -11.63
CA LEU A 132 0.94 13.65 -11.68
C LEU A 132 0.67 14.38 -12.99
N ASP A 133 1.66 14.44 -13.91
CA ASP A 133 1.49 15.04 -15.23
C ASP A 133 0.44 14.25 -16.05
N GLY A 134 -0.44 15.00 -16.72
CA GLY A 134 -1.52 14.41 -17.52
C GLY A 134 -2.82 14.14 -16.75
N GLN A 135 -2.85 14.39 -15.44
CA GLN A 135 -4.11 14.37 -14.70
C GLN A 135 -4.95 15.61 -15.01
N TYR A 136 -6.27 15.46 -14.96
CA TYR A 136 -7.18 16.58 -15.09
C TYR A 136 -7.00 17.56 -13.93
N LYS A 137 -6.93 18.85 -14.26
CA LYS A 137 -6.99 19.93 -13.26
C LYS A 137 -8.46 20.26 -12.99
N TYR A 138 -8.88 20.10 -11.78
CA TYR A 138 -10.21 20.51 -11.32
C TYR A 138 -10.14 21.91 -10.72
#